data_439717da2625f693676b35775aeb1538
#
_entry.id   439717da2625f693676b35775aeb1538
#
_cell.length_a   1.000
_cell.length_b   1.000
_cell.length_c   1.000
_cell.angle_alpha   90.00
_cell.angle_beta   90.00
_cell.angle_gamma   90.00
#
_symmetry.space_group_name_H-M   'P 1'
#
loop_
_entity.id
_entity.type
_entity.pdbx_description
1 polymer ?
#
loop_
_entity_poly.entity_id
_entity_poly.type
_entity_poly.pdbx_seq_one_letter_code
_entity_poly.pdbx_strand_id
1 'polypeptide(L)'
;MTLVICPGVHPADLTQQFLEAIALPQKVHIFPANHKAPYSPLDVLDFFQTTVQNLEPTSQADGLQIIAFSAGVVGAIAAAHLWQLQGKKVESLIAIDGWGVPGWASFPVYRVSHDSFTHWSSATLGGASAGFYCDPEVPHLELWRSPQQATGWWTTGAGGVVLTKKRAIAADFIAQTLSVPSVHL
;
A
#
# COMPACT_ATOMS: atom_id res chain seq x y z
N MET A 1 -15.60 4.48 -2.29
CA MET A 1 -14.28 3.83 -2.29
C MET A 1 -13.79 3.76 -0.84
N THR A 2 -13.37 2.59 -0.38
CA THR A 2 -13.00 2.36 1.03
C THR A 2 -11.48 2.26 1.14
N LEU A 3 -10.85 3.13 1.93
CA LEU A 3 -9.41 3.09 2.19
C LEU A 3 -9.12 2.35 3.48
N VAL A 4 -8.27 1.32 3.39
CA VAL A 4 -7.79 0.56 4.54
C VAL A 4 -6.27 0.66 4.67
N ILE A 5 -5.78 0.70 5.90
CA ILE A 5 -4.35 0.69 6.22
C ILE A 5 -4.04 -0.58 6.99
N CYS A 6 -3.04 -1.32 6.51
CA CYS A 6 -2.51 -2.53 7.14
C CYS A 6 -1.08 -2.26 7.63
N PRO A 7 -0.91 -1.79 8.88
CA PRO A 7 0.40 -1.53 9.46
C PRO A 7 1.23 -2.79 9.58
N GLY A 8 2.55 -2.62 9.71
CA GLY A 8 3.46 -3.69 10.10
C GLY A 8 3.46 -3.95 11.62
N VAL A 9 4.49 -4.68 12.06
CA VAL A 9 4.75 -4.91 13.49
C VAL A 9 5.61 -3.75 14.01
N HIS A 10 4.99 -2.74 14.60
CA HIS A 10 5.64 -1.55 15.16
C HIS A 10 4.71 -0.84 16.16
N PRO A 11 5.20 0.09 16.97
CA PRO A 11 4.35 0.91 17.86
C PRO A 11 3.26 1.67 17.10
N ALA A 12 2.06 1.74 17.68
CA ALA A 12 0.88 2.31 17.02
C ALA A 12 1.00 3.81 16.71
N ASP A 13 1.81 4.53 17.48
CA ASP A 13 2.08 5.96 17.28
C ASP A 13 2.73 6.26 15.93
N LEU A 14 3.52 5.32 15.37
CA LEU A 14 4.10 5.49 14.03
C LEU A 14 3.03 5.51 12.94
N THR A 15 1.96 4.71 13.09
CA THR A 15 0.83 4.76 12.17
C THR A 15 0.06 6.08 12.28
N GLN A 16 -0.08 6.60 13.49
CA GLN A 16 -0.70 7.91 13.69
C GLN A 16 0.11 9.03 13.03
N GLN A 17 1.44 9.01 13.18
CA GLN A 17 2.33 9.96 12.51
C GLN A 17 2.26 9.86 10.99
N PHE A 18 2.16 8.63 10.43
CA PHE A 18 1.92 8.42 9.01
C PHE A 18 0.63 9.09 8.52
N LEU A 19 -0.47 8.92 9.27
CA LEU A 19 -1.75 9.53 8.92
C LEU A 19 -1.71 11.05 8.94
N GLU A 20 -1.00 11.64 9.91
CA GLU A 20 -0.80 13.09 10.01
C GLU A 20 0.08 13.63 8.87
N ALA A 21 1.04 12.82 8.41
CA ALA A 21 1.97 13.18 7.34
C ALA A 21 1.34 13.15 5.95
N ILE A 22 0.28 12.33 5.76
CA ILE A 22 -0.41 12.20 4.48
C ILE A 22 -1.82 12.76 4.65
N ALA A 23 -2.12 13.86 3.97
CA ALA A 23 -3.46 14.43 3.91
C ALA A 23 -4.39 13.49 3.12
N LEU A 24 -5.02 12.54 3.79
CA LEU A 24 -5.92 11.57 3.16
C LEU A 24 -7.31 12.20 2.97
N PRO A 25 -7.88 12.13 1.75
CA PRO A 25 -9.13 12.82 1.42
C PRO A 25 -10.40 12.13 1.96
N GLN A 26 -10.27 10.97 2.59
CA GLN A 26 -11.40 10.11 2.96
C GLN A 26 -11.20 9.45 4.32
N LYS A 27 -12.31 8.92 4.87
CA LYS A 27 -12.26 8.11 6.10
C LYS A 27 -11.38 6.89 5.90
N VAL A 28 -10.48 6.66 6.85
CA VAL A 28 -9.51 5.57 6.82
C VAL A 28 -9.89 4.52 7.86
N HIS A 29 -9.78 3.25 7.51
CA HIS A 29 -9.93 2.13 8.41
C HIS A 29 -8.57 1.47 8.66
N ILE A 30 -8.17 1.37 9.92
CA ILE A 30 -6.84 0.87 10.31
C ILE A 30 -6.96 -0.53 10.87
N PHE A 31 -6.19 -1.47 10.29
CA PHE A 31 -6.09 -2.83 10.82
C PHE A 31 -5.46 -2.80 12.22
N PRO A 32 -6.06 -3.48 13.22
CA PRO A 32 -5.60 -3.44 14.60
C PRO A 32 -4.39 -4.36 14.84
N ALA A 33 -3.22 -4.00 14.29
CA ALA A 33 -1.99 -4.80 14.32
C ALA A 33 -1.43 -5.06 15.73
N ASN A 34 -1.91 -4.33 16.74
CA ASN A 34 -1.60 -4.58 18.15
C ASN A 34 -2.41 -5.73 18.79
N HIS A 35 -3.49 -6.19 18.13
CA HIS A 35 -4.38 -7.26 18.62
C HIS A 35 -4.49 -8.44 17.65
N LYS A 36 -4.20 -8.24 16.38
CA LYS A 36 -4.26 -9.25 15.32
C LYS A 36 -2.93 -9.30 14.56
N ALA A 37 -2.62 -10.43 13.95
CA ALA A 37 -1.36 -10.62 13.21
C ALA A 37 -1.42 -9.91 11.84
N PRO A 38 -0.64 -8.86 11.60
CA PRO A 38 -0.70 -8.12 10.33
C PRO A 38 -0.20 -8.93 9.13
N TYR A 39 0.57 -9.98 9.37
CA TYR A 39 1.04 -10.91 8.35
C TYR A 39 0.06 -12.07 8.07
N SER A 40 -1.04 -12.19 8.85
CA SER A 40 -2.06 -13.23 8.67
C SER A 40 -3.08 -12.81 7.62
N PRO A 41 -3.16 -13.50 6.47
CA PRO A 41 -4.16 -13.19 5.45
C PRO A 41 -5.62 -13.32 5.95
N LEU A 42 -5.87 -14.26 6.85
CA LEU A 42 -7.21 -14.49 7.38
C LEU A 42 -7.65 -13.39 8.35
N ASP A 43 -6.73 -12.91 9.21
CA ASP A 43 -7.03 -11.79 10.11
C ASP A 43 -7.29 -10.50 9.33
N VAL A 44 -6.52 -10.26 8.26
CA VAL A 44 -6.70 -9.09 7.40
C VAL A 44 -7.98 -9.22 6.56
N LEU A 45 -8.31 -10.42 6.07
CA LEU A 45 -9.55 -10.66 5.33
C LEU A 45 -10.79 -10.44 6.22
N ASP A 46 -10.77 -10.97 7.44
CA ASP A 46 -11.83 -10.73 8.43
C ASP A 46 -12.03 -9.22 8.70
N PHE A 47 -10.92 -8.49 8.80
CA PHE A 47 -10.96 -7.03 8.94
C PHE A 47 -11.60 -6.35 7.72
N PHE A 48 -11.25 -6.76 6.48
CA PHE A 48 -11.88 -6.22 5.27
C PHE A 48 -13.39 -6.49 5.27
N GLN A 49 -13.80 -7.70 5.59
CA GLN A 49 -15.22 -8.09 5.66
C GLN A 49 -15.98 -7.27 6.68
N THR A 50 -15.46 -7.19 7.90
CA THR A 50 -16.06 -6.42 9.00
C THR A 50 -16.15 -4.92 8.66
N THR A 51 -15.09 -4.38 8.06
CA THR A 51 -15.04 -2.96 7.66
C THR A 51 -16.13 -2.65 6.64
N VAL A 52 -16.24 -3.48 5.57
CA VAL A 52 -17.22 -3.23 4.50
C VAL A 52 -18.65 -3.48 4.96
N GLN A 53 -18.88 -4.48 5.83
CA GLN A 53 -20.21 -4.75 6.38
C GLN A 53 -20.75 -3.60 7.24
N ASN A 54 -19.85 -2.83 7.88
CA ASN A 54 -20.23 -1.68 8.70
C ASN A 54 -20.39 -0.38 7.89
N LEU A 55 -20.25 -0.44 6.57
CA LEU A 55 -20.52 0.69 5.68
C LEU A 55 -22.00 0.67 5.26
N GLU A 56 -22.55 1.86 4.99
CA GLU A 56 -23.91 2.00 4.48
C GLU A 56 -24.09 1.21 3.16
N PRO A 57 -25.27 0.59 2.95
CA PRO A 57 -25.53 -0.26 1.77
C PRO A 57 -25.29 0.41 0.41
N THR A 58 -25.32 1.73 0.36
CA THR A 58 -25.07 2.53 -0.86
C THR A 58 -23.62 2.49 -1.32
N SER A 59 -22.69 2.06 -0.46
CA SER A 59 -21.25 2.01 -0.75
C SER A 59 -20.76 0.62 -1.23
N GLN A 60 -21.64 -0.36 -1.40
CA GLN A 60 -21.27 -1.74 -1.81
C GLN A 60 -20.60 -1.85 -3.19
N ALA A 61 -20.74 -0.83 -4.04
CA ALA A 61 -20.11 -0.80 -5.36
C ALA A 61 -18.65 -0.33 -5.33
N ASP A 62 -18.19 0.18 -4.18
CA ASP A 62 -16.88 0.81 -4.08
C ASP A 62 -15.81 -0.20 -3.70
N GLY A 63 -14.77 -0.32 -4.55
CA GLY A 63 -13.63 -1.20 -4.30
C GLY A 63 -12.75 -0.74 -3.12
N LEU A 64 -11.90 -1.66 -2.65
CA LEU A 64 -10.90 -1.38 -1.62
C LEU A 64 -9.65 -0.73 -2.24
N GLN A 65 -9.19 0.37 -1.64
CA GLN A 65 -7.82 0.83 -1.74
C GLN A 65 -7.07 0.43 -0.46
N ILE A 66 -5.87 -0.06 -0.62
CA ILE A 66 -5.08 -0.63 0.48
C ILE A 66 -3.73 0.07 0.55
N ILE A 67 -3.34 0.55 1.73
CA ILE A 67 -1.96 0.90 2.05
C ILE A 67 -1.45 -0.13 3.05
N ALA A 68 -0.34 -0.78 2.74
CA ALA A 68 0.25 -1.77 3.62
C ALA A 68 1.74 -1.51 3.84
N PHE A 69 2.24 -1.77 5.05
CA PHE A 69 3.62 -1.53 5.42
C PHE A 69 4.27 -2.80 5.98
N SER A 70 5.51 -3.10 5.53
CA SER A 70 6.35 -4.15 6.09
C SER A 70 5.61 -5.51 6.19
N ALA A 71 5.50 -6.10 7.38
CA ALA A 71 4.77 -7.35 7.61
C ALA A 71 3.28 -7.25 7.22
N GLY A 72 2.68 -6.08 7.28
CA GLY A 72 1.30 -5.84 6.82
C GLY A 72 1.10 -6.07 5.33
N VAL A 73 2.16 -5.92 4.51
CA VAL A 73 2.09 -6.21 3.07
C VAL A 73 1.83 -7.69 2.82
N VAL A 74 2.43 -8.59 3.64
CA VAL A 74 2.24 -10.04 3.51
C VAL A 74 0.78 -10.42 3.70
N GLY A 75 0.17 -9.95 4.79
CA GLY A 75 -1.26 -10.23 5.07
C GLY A 75 -2.18 -9.55 4.05
N ALA A 76 -1.92 -8.28 3.75
CA ALA A 76 -2.79 -7.47 2.90
C ALA A 76 -2.88 -7.97 1.46
N ILE A 77 -1.74 -8.33 0.82
CA ILE A 77 -1.76 -8.79 -0.57
C ILE A 77 -2.49 -10.13 -0.71
N ALA A 78 -2.24 -11.06 0.22
CA ALA A 78 -2.91 -12.35 0.21
C ALA A 78 -4.42 -12.21 0.55
N ALA A 79 -4.78 -11.37 1.52
CA ALA A 79 -6.17 -11.06 1.82
C ALA A 79 -6.89 -10.39 0.64
N ALA A 80 -6.20 -9.50 -0.10
CA ALA A 80 -6.75 -8.86 -1.30
C ALA A 80 -7.07 -9.88 -2.40
N HIS A 81 -6.22 -10.88 -2.61
CA HIS A 81 -6.54 -11.99 -3.53
C HIS A 81 -7.75 -12.79 -3.06
N LEU A 82 -7.83 -13.16 -1.78
CA LEU A 82 -8.99 -13.85 -1.22
C LEU A 82 -10.27 -13.02 -1.35
N TRP A 83 -10.17 -11.69 -1.18
CA TRP A 83 -11.26 -10.74 -1.38
C TRP A 83 -11.80 -10.77 -2.82
N GLN A 84 -10.88 -10.79 -3.81
CA GLN A 84 -11.26 -10.90 -5.21
C GLN A 84 -11.89 -12.26 -5.56
N LEU A 85 -11.41 -13.37 -4.97
CA LEU A 85 -12.02 -14.68 -5.15
C LEU A 85 -13.48 -14.73 -4.64
N GLN A 86 -13.86 -13.83 -3.73
CA GLN A 86 -15.25 -13.63 -3.28
C GLN A 86 -16.07 -12.72 -4.23
N GLY A 87 -15.53 -12.39 -5.41
CA GLY A 87 -16.20 -11.51 -6.39
C GLY A 87 -16.18 -10.02 -6.02
N LYS A 88 -15.33 -9.63 -5.07
CA LYS A 88 -15.25 -8.24 -4.58
C LYS A 88 -14.08 -7.49 -5.22
N LYS A 89 -14.19 -6.16 -5.33
CA LYS A 89 -13.22 -5.34 -6.05
C LYS A 89 -12.10 -4.84 -5.15
N VAL A 90 -10.85 -4.95 -5.64
CA VAL A 90 -9.67 -4.23 -5.13
C VAL A 90 -9.26 -3.22 -6.20
N GLU A 91 -9.20 -1.94 -5.85
CA GLU A 91 -8.79 -0.87 -6.76
C GLU A 91 -7.28 -0.81 -6.91
N SER A 92 -6.57 -0.82 -5.78
CA SER A 92 -5.11 -0.79 -5.75
C SER A 92 -4.56 -1.19 -4.38
N LEU A 93 -3.28 -1.57 -4.35
CA LEU A 93 -2.52 -1.77 -3.13
C LEU A 93 -1.20 -1.00 -3.23
N ILE A 94 -0.91 -0.17 -2.24
CA ILE A 94 0.39 0.49 -2.06
C ILE A 94 1.17 -0.32 -1.03
N ALA A 95 2.22 -1.00 -1.49
CA ALA A 95 3.10 -1.84 -0.68
C ALA A 95 4.33 -1.02 -0.26
N ILE A 96 4.36 -0.57 0.99
CA ILE A 96 5.48 0.19 1.54
C ILE A 96 6.41 -0.80 2.24
N ASP A 97 7.64 -0.91 1.74
CA ASP A 97 8.68 -1.82 2.25
C ASP A 97 8.24 -3.29 2.42
N GLY A 98 7.43 -3.77 1.50
CA GLY A 98 7.04 -5.18 1.41
C GLY A 98 8.10 -6.03 0.71
N TRP A 99 9.35 -5.97 1.15
CA TRP A 99 10.46 -6.72 0.56
C TRP A 99 10.20 -8.22 0.56
N GLY A 100 10.51 -8.88 -0.56
CA GLY A 100 10.32 -10.32 -0.73
C GLY A 100 8.86 -10.77 -0.93
N VAL A 101 7.90 -9.85 -0.93
CA VAL A 101 6.48 -10.19 -1.14
C VAL A 101 6.15 -10.10 -2.64
N PRO A 102 5.65 -11.20 -3.27
CA PRO A 102 5.18 -11.16 -4.65
C PRO A 102 4.07 -10.12 -4.85
N GLY A 103 4.20 -9.31 -5.91
CA GLY A 103 3.23 -8.26 -6.26
C GLY A 103 2.38 -8.61 -7.48
N TRP A 104 2.34 -9.88 -7.91
CA TRP A 104 1.50 -10.30 -9.02
C TRP A 104 0.04 -10.34 -8.57
N ALA A 105 -0.76 -9.47 -9.15
CA ALA A 105 -2.17 -9.34 -8.85
C ALA A 105 -2.93 -8.89 -10.11
N SER A 106 -4.23 -9.12 -10.14
CA SER A 106 -5.14 -8.59 -11.16
C SER A 106 -5.55 -7.13 -10.88
N PHE A 107 -4.97 -6.51 -9.85
CA PHE A 107 -5.10 -5.11 -9.49
C PHE A 107 -3.70 -4.46 -9.37
N PRO A 108 -3.60 -3.14 -9.52
CA PRO A 108 -2.32 -2.44 -9.39
C PRO A 108 -1.70 -2.59 -7.99
N VAL A 109 -0.42 -3.00 -7.94
CA VAL A 109 0.39 -3.04 -6.71
C VAL A 109 1.56 -2.08 -6.87
N TYR A 110 1.48 -0.92 -6.24
CA TYR A 110 2.51 0.11 -6.27
C TYR A 110 3.51 -0.10 -5.14
N ARG A 111 4.80 -0.06 -5.44
CA ARG A 111 5.86 -0.25 -4.45
C ARG A 111 6.46 1.07 -4.02
N VAL A 112 6.61 1.25 -2.71
CA VAL A 112 7.33 2.36 -2.08
C VAL A 112 8.41 1.77 -1.20
N SER A 113 9.67 2.13 -1.41
CA SER A 113 10.83 1.52 -0.75
C SER A 113 11.73 2.55 -0.08
N HIS A 114 12.29 2.21 1.07
CA HIS A 114 13.18 3.08 1.85
C HIS A 114 14.56 3.27 1.19
N ASP A 115 14.91 2.43 0.20
CA ASP A 115 16.15 2.50 -0.57
C ASP A 115 15.98 1.90 -1.98
N SER A 116 17.01 2.09 -2.80
CA SER A 116 17.05 1.60 -4.17
C SER A 116 17.19 0.08 -4.26
N PHE A 117 17.94 -0.55 -3.35
CA PHE A 117 18.14 -2.01 -3.36
C PHE A 117 16.83 -2.75 -3.08
N THR A 118 16.11 -2.35 -2.03
CA THR A 118 14.78 -2.88 -1.70
C THR A 118 13.80 -2.71 -2.85
N HIS A 119 13.84 -1.56 -3.53
CA HIS A 119 12.99 -1.30 -4.69
C HIS A 119 13.26 -2.27 -5.85
N TRP A 120 14.52 -2.37 -6.29
CA TRP A 120 14.87 -3.17 -7.46
C TRP A 120 14.77 -4.67 -7.21
N SER A 121 15.18 -5.13 -6.03
CA SER A 121 15.01 -6.54 -5.65
C SER A 121 13.55 -6.96 -5.56
N SER A 122 12.67 -6.07 -5.11
CA SER A 122 11.23 -6.31 -5.07
C SER A 122 10.55 -6.19 -6.44
N ALA A 123 11.07 -5.38 -7.35
CA ALA A 123 10.51 -5.20 -8.70
C ALA A 123 10.50 -6.51 -9.50
N THR A 124 11.46 -7.40 -9.26
CA THR A 124 11.51 -8.74 -9.89
C THR A 124 10.35 -9.64 -9.49
N LEU A 125 9.68 -9.32 -8.37
CA LEU A 125 8.54 -10.07 -7.83
C LEU A 125 7.18 -9.51 -8.31
N GLY A 126 7.18 -8.70 -9.37
CA GLY A 126 5.97 -8.10 -9.94
C GLY A 126 5.55 -6.80 -9.24
N GLY A 127 4.55 -6.15 -9.80
CA GLY A 127 4.00 -4.88 -9.32
C GLY A 127 3.47 -4.05 -10.49
N ALA A 128 2.93 -2.87 -10.17
CA ALA A 128 2.47 -1.90 -11.16
C ALA A 128 3.64 -1.26 -11.91
N SER A 129 3.31 -0.57 -13.00
CA SER A 129 4.27 0.16 -13.82
C SER A 129 4.83 1.43 -13.16
N ALA A 130 4.38 1.79 -11.96
CA ALA A 130 4.87 2.93 -11.18
C ALA A 130 5.30 2.50 -9.78
N GLY A 131 6.35 3.15 -9.26
CA GLY A 131 6.87 2.94 -7.92
C GLY A 131 7.70 4.12 -7.44
N PHE A 132 8.13 4.03 -6.19
CA PHE A 132 8.97 5.06 -5.56
C PHE A 132 10.06 4.40 -4.72
N TYR A 133 11.25 4.98 -4.71
CA TYR A 133 12.29 4.64 -3.74
C TYR A 133 13.01 5.87 -3.22
N CYS A 134 13.41 5.83 -1.95
CA CYS A 134 14.16 6.90 -1.33
C CYS A 134 15.59 6.99 -1.88
N ASP A 135 16.04 8.23 -2.08
CA ASP A 135 17.40 8.60 -2.44
C ASP A 135 17.64 10.05 -1.97
N PRO A 136 18.46 10.27 -0.94
CA PRO A 136 19.18 9.24 -0.17
C PRO A 136 18.25 8.26 0.55
N GLU A 137 18.77 7.08 0.87
CA GLU A 137 18.06 6.07 1.67
C GLU A 137 17.66 6.61 3.04
N VAL A 138 16.55 6.11 3.57
CA VAL A 138 16.09 6.43 4.91
C VAL A 138 15.91 5.15 5.74
N PRO A 139 15.94 5.19 7.07
CA PRO A 139 15.60 4.02 7.88
C PRO A 139 14.20 3.49 7.58
N HIS A 140 14.02 2.17 7.59
CA HIS A 140 12.76 1.48 7.32
C HIS A 140 11.54 2.09 8.03
N LEU A 141 11.62 2.29 9.34
CA LEU A 141 10.52 2.89 10.10
C LEU A 141 10.34 4.39 9.83
N GLU A 142 11.39 5.08 9.37
CA GLU A 142 11.31 6.51 9.09
C GLU A 142 10.51 6.78 7.80
N LEU A 143 10.61 5.91 6.81
CA LEU A 143 9.74 5.99 5.62
C LEU A 143 8.26 5.94 6.00
N TRP A 144 7.90 5.10 6.99
CA TRP A 144 6.52 5.03 7.49
C TRP A 144 6.17 6.23 8.36
N ARG A 145 7.06 6.60 9.30
CA ARG A 145 6.82 7.70 10.24
C ARG A 145 6.65 9.05 9.54
N SER A 146 7.54 9.35 8.58
CA SER A 146 7.71 10.69 8.02
C SER A 146 7.82 10.69 6.49
N PRO A 147 6.84 10.12 5.75
CA PRO A 147 6.89 10.02 4.29
C PRO A 147 6.97 11.39 3.59
N GLN A 148 6.53 12.47 4.24
CA GLN A 148 6.63 13.85 3.75
C GLN A 148 8.06 14.40 3.77
N GLN A 149 8.98 13.77 4.50
CA GLN A 149 10.40 14.12 4.53
C GLN A 149 11.25 13.19 3.65
N ALA A 150 10.71 12.05 3.25
CA ALA A 150 11.39 11.06 2.45
C ALA A 150 11.41 11.47 0.97
N THR A 151 12.56 11.98 0.51
CA THR A 151 12.78 12.35 -0.90
C THR A 151 13.34 11.17 -1.70
N GLY A 152 13.06 11.14 -2.99
CA GLY A 152 13.54 10.03 -3.82
C GLY A 152 13.12 10.13 -5.27
N TRP A 153 12.94 8.97 -5.89
CA TRP A 153 12.62 8.85 -7.29
C TRP A 153 11.26 8.17 -7.49
N TRP A 154 10.36 8.89 -8.09
CA TRP A 154 9.17 8.30 -8.69
C TRP A 154 9.55 7.70 -10.03
N THR A 155 9.32 6.41 -10.20
CA THR A 155 9.60 5.67 -11.43
C THR A 155 8.30 5.27 -12.12
N THR A 156 8.32 5.29 -13.45
CA THR A 156 7.29 4.63 -14.26
C THR A 156 7.97 3.72 -15.27
N GLY A 157 7.30 2.64 -15.65
CA GLY A 157 7.88 1.66 -16.54
C GLY A 157 6.89 0.61 -17.03
N ALA A 158 7.37 -0.35 -17.78
CA ALA A 158 6.60 -1.50 -18.23
C ALA A 158 7.50 -2.74 -18.28
N GLY A 159 6.98 -3.90 -17.87
CA GLY A 159 7.71 -5.17 -17.94
C GLY A 159 9.04 -5.18 -17.16
N GLY A 160 9.13 -4.44 -16.04
CA GLY A 160 10.35 -4.32 -15.24
C GLY A 160 11.39 -3.31 -15.76
N VAL A 161 11.11 -2.64 -16.89
CA VAL A 161 11.98 -1.61 -17.46
C VAL A 161 11.49 -0.23 -17.04
N VAL A 162 12.37 0.59 -16.44
CA VAL A 162 12.06 1.99 -16.11
C VAL A 162 12.12 2.82 -17.38
N LEU A 163 11.00 3.46 -17.71
CA LEU A 163 10.88 4.37 -18.85
C LEU A 163 11.13 5.82 -18.45
N THR A 164 10.66 6.22 -17.26
CA THR A 164 10.87 7.57 -16.72
C THR A 164 11.17 7.54 -15.24
N LYS A 165 11.89 8.56 -14.76
CA LYS A 165 12.00 8.83 -13.34
C LYS A 165 12.06 10.33 -13.09
N LYS A 166 11.42 10.77 -12.01
CA LYS A 166 11.42 12.17 -11.55
C LYS A 166 11.64 12.24 -10.04
N ARG A 167 12.25 13.33 -9.57
CA ARG A 167 12.36 13.58 -8.13
C ARG A 167 10.98 13.85 -7.55
N ALA A 168 10.72 13.27 -6.40
CA ALA A 168 9.46 13.41 -5.68
C ALA A 168 9.66 13.19 -4.18
N ILE A 169 8.59 13.39 -3.41
CA ILE A 169 8.46 13.06 -2.00
C ILE A 169 7.57 11.81 -1.91
N ALA A 170 7.86 10.91 -0.97
CA ALA A 170 7.08 9.67 -0.81
C ALA A 170 5.60 9.95 -0.53
N ALA A 171 5.30 10.93 0.31
CA ALA A 171 3.92 11.34 0.61
C ALA A 171 3.16 11.77 -0.65
N ASP A 172 3.79 12.54 -1.54
CA ASP A 172 3.18 13.00 -2.81
C ASP A 172 2.89 11.82 -3.74
N PHE A 173 3.82 10.85 -3.83
CA PHE A 173 3.61 9.63 -4.60
C PHE A 173 2.40 8.85 -4.08
N ILE A 174 2.31 8.64 -2.76
CA ILE A 174 1.22 7.90 -2.13
C ILE A 174 -0.11 8.63 -2.38
N ALA A 175 -0.19 9.93 -2.11
CA ALA A 175 -1.41 10.72 -2.28
C ALA A 175 -1.90 10.73 -3.73
N GLN A 176 -0.99 10.93 -4.71
CA GLN A 176 -1.36 10.92 -6.12
C GLN A 176 -1.81 9.54 -6.58
N THR A 177 -1.17 8.46 -6.12
CA THR A 177 -1.56 7.09 -6.44
C THR A 177 -2.97 6.75 -5.94
N LEU A 178 -3.36 7.27 -4.78
CA LEU A 178 -4.73 7.09 -4.24
C LEU A 178 -5.78 7.89 -5.02
N SER A 179 -5.39 9.01 -5.64
CA SER A 179 -6.31 9.90 -6.35
C SER A 179 -6.60 9.47 -7.79
N VAL A 180 -5.81 8.54 -8.36
CA VAL A 180 -5.99 8.07 -9.74
C VAL A 180 -7.03 6.95 -9.76
N PRO A 181 -8.18 7.12 -10.46
CA PRO A 181 -9.09 6.01 -10.70
C PRO A 181 -8.38 4.90 -11.46
N SER A 182 -8.59 3.65 -11.06
CA SER A 182 -8.05 2.50 -11.80
C SER A 182 -8.62 2.48 -13.20
N VAL A 183 -7.81 2.83 -14.19
CA VAL A 183 -8.17 2.65 -15.60
C VAL A 183 -8.00 1.16 -15.89
N HIS A 184 -9.11 0.46 -16.01
CA HIS A 184 -9.10 -0.91 -16.50
C HIS A 184 -8.70 -0.89 -17.98
N LEU A 185 -7.53 -1.44 -18.30
CA LEU A 185 -7.12 -1.81 -19.65
C LEU A 185 -7.68 -3.16 -20.01
#